data_497833909d88a9ba5585173304e3cbe5
#
_entry.id   497833909d88a9ba5585173304e3cbe5
#
_cell.length_a   1.000
_cell.length_b   1.000
_cell.length_c   1.000
_cell.angle_alpha   90.00
_cell.angle_beta   90.00
_cell.angle_gamma   90.00
#
_symmetry.space_group_name_H-M   'P 1'
#
loop_
_entity.id
_entity.type
_entity.pdbx_description
1 polymer ?
#
loop_
_entity_poly.entity_id
_entity_poly.type
_entity_poly.pdbx_seq_one_letter_code
_entity_poly.pdbx_strand_id
1 'polypeptide(L)'
;MDGLVGSEMCIRDRINTYRGNKNWMKVHEQEMNSPLFDDIENLKPVIQQGASDSAALDNVFELLNISGQPAPLAKLMLVPDAWSKKNKTLPKDHQQLFNFLNSTMEPWDGPAAIAGTDNEWVIAANDRNGLRPLRYAITKDKLLFAGSETGMIELNEKRILSKGRLGPGEIIGVRIEKGKVFTNKQIKDYLAKEYKHFNSQIIDLDDKLTIEDEKNSFSGDDLRRRQYTFGISLEDLELILHPMAEDAKEATGSMGDDTPLAVLSDKYRPLYHFFRQNFSQVTNPPIDSLRENKVMSLKTRFGNLGNILDFDNLTKQNIYVLNSPILSNSQFEKFIDFFGNNSAIIDCTFAENNSLYDAIKTIQKDAEIAVRQGVTQLILSDKDLSISKLPIPMLLAVGAINSYLIEKKLRGYVSINVQSGEALDTHSFATLIGVGATTVNPYLAFDSLYQRFEKKLFGKFSFEECVERYIKSINAGLLKIMSKMGISVLSSYRGGC
;
A
#
# COMPACT_ATOMS: atom_id res chain seq x y z
N MET A 1 7.42 -40.99 17.62
CA MET A 1 7.34 -39.52 17.59
C MET A 1 7.83 -39.12 16.22
N ASP A 2 6.95 -39.13 15.26
CA ASP A 2 7.27 -38.62 13.93
C ASP A 2 7.30 -37.11 14.06
N GLY A 3 8.49 -36.55 13.88
CA GLY A 3 8.73 -35.13 14.06
C GLY A 3 7.92 -34.34 13.07
N LEU A 4 7.24 -33.31 13.53
CA LEU A 4 6.70 -32.25 12.71
C LEU A 4 7.83 -31.69 11.86
N VAL A 5 7.89 -32.08 10.59
CA VAL A 5 8.82 -31.58 9.61
C VAL A 5 8.09 -30.43 8.90
N GLY A 6 8.33 -29.21 9.34
CA GLY A 6 7.73 -28.03 8.75
C GLY A 6 7.34 -26.98 9.79
N SER A 7 6.97 -25.80 9.31
CA SER A 7 6.32 -24.76 10.08
C SER A 7 4.81 -24.99 10.07
N GLU A 8 4.15 -24.77 11.19
CA GLU A 8 2.70 -24.84 11.30
C GLU A 8 2.14 -23.56 11.91
N MET A 9 1.00 -23.13 11.40
CA MET A 9 0.29 -21.97 11.90
C MET A 9 -1.19 -22.25 12.10
N CYS A 10 -1.71 -21.91 13.27
CA CYS A 10 -3.14 -21.91 13.56
C CYS A 10 -3.64 -20.48 13.58
N ILE A 11 -4.67 -20.17 12.79
CA ILE A 11 -5.17 -18.81 12.62
C ILE A 11 -6.67 -18.79 12.89
N ARG A 12 -7.10 -17.80 13.68
CA ARG A 12 -8.49 -17.36 13.72
C ARG A 12 -8.56 -15.98 13.12
N ASP A 13 -8.89 -15.89 11.86
CA ASP A 13 -8.73 -14.66 11.09
C ASP A 13 -9.90 -14.31 10.18
N ARG A 14 -9.75 -13.14 9.59
CA ARG A 14 -10.38 -12.69 8.36
C ARG A 14 -9.45 -11.64 7.73
N ILE A 15 -8.71 -12.01 6.71
CA ILE A 15 -7.76 -11.12 6.06
C ILE A 15 -8.51 -10.22 5.06
N ASN A 16 -8.61 -8.94 5.40
CA ASN A 16 -9.29 -7.94 4.57
C ASN A 16 -8.55 -7.68 3.25
N THR A 17 -7.23 -7.83 3.24
CA THR A 17 -6.34 -7.57 2.10
C THR A 17 -6.04 -8.82 1.27
N TYR A 18 -6.73 -9.93 1.49
CA TYR A 18 -6.44 -11.23 0.87
C TYR A 18 -6.23 -11.17 -0.66
N ARG A 19 -7.14 -10.50 -1.39
CA ARG A 19 -7.05 -10.38 -2.85
C ARG A 19 -5.78 -9.68 -3.28
N GLY A 20 -5.46 -8.54 -2.67
CA GLY A 20 -4.24 -7.78 -2.92
C GLY A 20 -2.99 -8.59 -2.57
N ASN A 21 -2.94 -9.21 -1.39
CA ASN A 21 -1.82 -10.04 -0.97
C ASN A 21 -1.56 -11.20 -1.94
N LYS A 22 -2.62 -11.87 -2.40
CA LYS A 22 -2.52 -12.93 -3.42
C LYS A 22 -1.95 -12.42 -4.74
N ASN A 23 -2.40 -11.24 -5.19
CA ASN A 23 -1.91 -10.64 -6.43
C ASN A 23 -0.44 -10.22 -6.29
N TRP A 24 -0.05 -9.61 -5.17
CA TRP A 24 1.33 -9.24 -4.90
C TRP A 24 2.24 -10.45 -4.69
N MET A 25 1.75 -11.53 -4.08
CA MET A 25 2.54 -12.75 -3.97
C MET A 25 2.93 -13.31 -5.33
N LYS A 26 2.04 -13.27 -6.34
CA LYS A 26 2.38 -13.63 -7.72
C LYS A 26 3.49 -12.74 -8.32
N VAL A 27 3.58 -11.48 -7.90
CA VAL A 27 4.68 -10.60 -8.31
C VAL A 27 5.98 -11.01 -7.63
N HIS A 28 5.95 -11.27 -6.31
CA HIS A 28 7.11 -11.74 -5.57
C HIS A 28 7.65 -13.08 -6.07
N GLU A 29 6.76 -14.03 -6.43
CA GLU A 29 7.15 -15.33 -7.01
C GLU A 29 8.06 -15.21 -8.23
N GLN A 30 8.01 -14.10 -8.95
CA GLN A 30 8.80 -13.88 -10.17
C GLN A 30 10.30 -13.72 -9.90
N GLU A 31 10.63 -13.15 -8.75
CA GLU A 31 12.01 -12.88 -8.33
C GLU A 31 12.54 -13.85 -7.27
N MET A 32 11.68 -14.76 -6.77
CA MET A 32 12.06 -15.71 -5.75
C MET A 32 13.17 -16.63 -6.23
N ASN A 33 14.26 -16.63 -5.48
CA ASN A 33 15.38 -17.55 -5.61
C ASN A 33 16.00 -17.77 -4.25
N SER A 34 16.40 -19.01 -3.94
CA SER A 34 17.06 -19.34 -2.69
C SER A 34 17.95 -20.57 -2.87
N PRO A 35 19.19 -20.56 -2.38
CA PRO A 35 20.06 -21.71 -2.44
C PRO A 35 19.62 -22.89 -1.57
N LEU A 36 18.57 -22.69 -0.74
CA LEU A 36 18.01 -23.74 0.12
C LEU A 36 17.09 -24.70 -0.63
N PHE A 37 16.72 -24.39 -1.87
CA PHE A 37 15.83 -25.20 -2.69
C PHE A 37 16.52 -25.62 -3.98
N ASP A 38 16.46 -26.92 -4.31
CA ASP A 38 16.99 -27.45 -5.57
C ASP A 38 16.24 -26.91 -6.77
N ASP A 39 14.91 -26.74 -6.64
CA ASP A 39 14.04 -26.19 -7.67
C ASP A 39 12.90 -25.38 -7.02
N ILE A 40 13.04 -24.05 -7.05
CA ILE A 40 12.03 -23.12 -6.50
C ILE A 40 10.73 -23.11 -7.29
N GLU A 41 10.73 -23.54 -8.56
CA GLU A 41 9.52 -23.57 -9.38
C GLU A 41 8.49 -24.57 -8.85
N ASN A 42 8.93 -25.61 -8.15
CA ASN A 42 8.05 -26.59 -7.51
C ASN A 42 7.25 -26.00 -6.34
N LEU A 43 7.65 -24.83 -5.81
CA LEU A 43 6.92 -24.12 -4.75
C LEU A 43 5.88 -23.13 -5.31
N LYS A 44 5.78 -22.96 -6.63
CA LYS A 44 4.86 -22.03 -7.27
C LYS A 44 3.62 -22.72 -7.85
N PRO A 45 2.43 -22.17 -7.69
CA PRO A 45 2.15 -20.94 -6.95
C PRO A 45 2.23 -21.15 -5.44
N VAL A 46 2.82 -20.21 -4.70
CA VAL A 46 2.92 -20.26 -3.24
C VAL A 46 1.52 -20.33 -2.60
N ILE A 47 0.63 -19.44 -3.04
CA ILE A 47 -0.76 -19.48 -2.61
C ILE A 47 -1.56 -20.36 -3.56
N GLN A 48 -2.02 -21.48 -3.06
CA GLN A 48 -2.79 -22.44 -3.84
C GLN A 48 -4.11 -21.87 -4.34
N GLN A 49 -4.54 -22.33 -5.50
CA GLN A 49 -5.83 -21.93 -6.07
C GLN A 49 -6.99 -22.42 -5.19
N GLY A 50 -7.87 -21.50 -4.80
CA GLY A 50 -9.02 -21.84 -3.93
C GLY A 50 -8.68 -21.86 -2.44
N ALA A 51 -7.45 -21.56 -2.04
CA ALA A 51 -7.09 -21.44 -0.63
C ALA A 51 -7.96 -20.38 0.08
N SER A 52 -8.32 -20.65 1.34
CA SER A 52 -8.90 -19.63 2.21
C SER A 52 -7.87 -18.55 2.53
N ASP A 53 -8.30 -17.43 3.11
CA ASP A 53 -7.42 -16.37 3.57
C ASP A 53 -6.39 -16.87 4.61
N SER A 54 -6.82 -17.69 5.58
CA SER A 54 -5.93 -18.32 6.55
C SER A 54 -4.93 -19.29 5.92
N ALA A 55 -5.38 -20.17 5.03
CA ALA A 55 -4.50 -21.10 4.34
C ALA A 55 -3.47 -20.38 3.46
N ALA A 56 -3.88 -19.27 2.83
CA ALA A 56 -2.97 -18.45 2.04
C ALA A 56 -1.90 -17.77 2.90
N LEU A 57 -2.29 -17.22 4.06
CA LEU A 57 -1.34 -16.65 5.02
C LEU A 57 -0.37 -17.71 5.55
N ASP A 58 -0.87 -18.92 5.83
CA ASP A 58 -0.07 -20.05 6.28
C ASP A 58 0.95 -20.49 5.21
N ASN A 59 0.54 -20.61 3.96
CA ASN A 59 1.45 -20.93 2.86
C ASN A 59 2.63 -19.95 2.76
N VAL A 60 2.36 -18.64 2.91
CA VAL A 60 3.43 -17.63 2.84
C VAL A 60 4.29 -17.65 4.12
N PHE A 61 3.69 -17.88 5.29
CA PHE A 61 4.42 -18.04 6.54
C PHE A 61 5.38 -19.23 6.47
N GLU A 62 4.90 -20.38 5.99
CA GLU A 62 5.71 -21.58 5.79
C GLU A 62 6.86 -21.32 4.83
N LEU A 63 6.59 -20.70 3.65
CA LEU A 63 7.63 -20.34 2.69
C LEU A 63 8.74 -19.51 3.33
N LEU A 64 8.40 -18.50 4.11
CA LEU A 64 9.39 -17.65 4.79
C LEU A 64 10.22 -18.47 5.79
N ASN A 65 9.59 -19.35 6.55
CA ASN A 65 10.28 -20.17 7.54
C ASN A 65 11.24 -21.18 6.91
N ILE A 66 10.79 -21.92 5.88
CA ILE A 66 11.65 -22.88 5.18
C ILE A 66 12.77 -22.21 4.38
N SER A 67 12.62 -20.90 4.11
CA SER A 67 13.65 -20.05 3.51
C SER A 67 14.62 -19.46 4.55
N GLY A 68 14.54 -19.90 5.82
CA GLY A 68 15.47 -19.53 6.88
C GLY A 68 15.04 -18.32 7.73
N GLN A 69 13.84 -17.79 7.54
CA GLN A 69 13.34 -16.72 8.39
C GLN A 69 12.70 -17.30 9.66
N PRO A 70 13.15 -16.93 10.88
CA PRO A 70 12.54 -17.46 12.09
C PRO A 70 11.07 -17.01 12.23
N ALA A 71 10.22 -17.86 12.82
CA ALA A 71 8.78 -17.62 12.96
C ALA A 71 8.41 -16.21 13.49
N PRO A 72 9.12 -15.65 14.50
CA PRO A 72 8.85 -14.28 14.93
C PRO A 72 9.10 -13.23 13.83
N LEU A 73 10.11 -13.41 12.98
CA LEU A 73 10.41 -12.50 11.88
C LEU A 73 9.40 -12.66 10.75
N ALA A 74 9.10 -13.90 10.34
CA ALA A 74 8.08 -14.20 9.34
C ALA A 74 6.72 -13.57 9.72
N LYS A 75 6.32 -13.70 11.00
CA LYS A 75 5.12 -13.01 11.52
C LYS A 75 5.22 -11.49 11.37
N LEU A 76 6.33 -10.87 11.71
CA LEU A 76 6.47 -9.42 11.60
C LEU A 76 6.58 -8.91 10.16
N MET A 77 7.00 -9.75 9.22
CA MET A 77 6.94 -9.46 7.79
C MET A 77 5.50 -9.43 7.28
N LEU A 78 4.73 -10.46 7.64
CA LEU A 78 3.35 -10.63 7.20
C LEU A 78 2.39 -9.68 7.95
N VAL A 79 2.55 -9.58 9.26
CA VAL A 79 1.70 -8.78 10.15
C VAL A 79 2.59 -7.86 11.00
N PRO A 80 3.14 -6.80 10.40
CA PRO A 80 4.02 -5.87 11.10
C PRO A 80 3.25 -5.02 12.11
N ASP A 81 3.99 -4.51 13.11
CA ASP A 81 3.44 -3.54 14.04
C ASP A 81 3.01 -2.27 13.32
N ALA A 82 1.95 -1.68 13.81
CA ALA A 82 1.58 -0.33 13.44
C ALA A 82 2.60 0.66 14.00
N TRP A 83 3.27 1.36 13.10
CA TRP A 83 4.21 2.40 13.47
C TRP A 83 4.02 3.67 12.63
N SER A 84 4.05 4.81 13.28
CA SER A 84 4.07 6.11 12.64
C SER A 84 5.15 7.00 13.26
N LYS A 85 5.68 7.97 12.51
CA LYS A 85 6.64 8.98 13.03
C LYS A 85 6.10 9.72 14.28
N LYS A 86 4.81 9.69 14.52
CA LYS A 86 4.15 10.30 15.71
C LYS A 86 4.32 9.46 16.98
N ASN A 87 4.65 8.19 16.87
CA ASN A 87 4.86 7.31 18.04
C ASN A 87 6.30 7.43 18.54
N LYS A 88 6.57 8.46 19.35
CA LYS A 88 7.90 8.77 19.89
C LYS A 88 8.39 7.76 20.94
N THR A 89 7.57 6.81 21.38
CA THR A 89 7.90 5.87 22.45
C THR A 89 8.62 4.61 21.96
N LEU A 90 8.62 4.37 20.65
CA LEU A 90 9.24 3.19 20.07
C LEU A 90 10.78 3.36 19.98
N PRO A 91 11.59 2.38 20.42
CA PRO A 91 13.05 2.41 20.25
C PRO A 91 13.45 2.58 18.78
N LYS A 92 14.54 3.32 18.53
CA LYS A 92 15.01 3.59 17.14
C LYS A 92 15.28 2.30 16.37
N ASP A 93 15.89 1.30 16.99
CA ASP A 93 16.21 0.01 16.36
C ASP A 93 14.92 -0.73 15.91
N HIS A 94 13.83 -0.64 16.72
CA HIS A 94 12.54 -1.21 16.33
C HIS A 94 11.91 -0.43 15.17
N GLN A 95 11.99 0.91 15.19
CA GLN A 95 11.50 1.73 14.09
C GLN A 95 12.17 1.36 12.76
N GLN A 96 13.46 1.12 12.81
CA GLN A 96 14.28 0.74 11.68
C GLN A 96 13.88 -0.63 11.12
N LEU A 97 13.76 -1.63 12.01
CA LEU A 97 13.28 -2.96 11.65
C LEU A 97 11.90 -2.87 10.98
N PHE A 98 10.95 -2.16 11.59
CA PHE A 98 9.60 -2.06 11.01
C PHE A 98 9.54 -1.28 9.71
N ASN A 99 10.36 -0.24 9.54
CA ASN A 99 10.47 0.45 8.25
C ASN A 99 10.94 -0.49 7.15
N PHE A 100 11.97 -1.30 7.45
CA PHE A 100 12.48 -2.29 6.51
C PHE A 100 11.40 -3.33 6.17
N LEU A 101 10.83 -4.00 7.17
CA LEU A 101 9.81 -5.04 6.96
C LEU A 101 8.59 -4.54 6.18
N ASN A 102 8.10 -3.33 6.51
CA ASN A 102 7.00 -2.71 5.77
C ASN A 102 7.36 -2.30 4.33
N SER A 103 8.65 -2.29 3.99
CA SER A 103 9.13 -1.93 2.67
C SER A 103 9.48 -3.11 1.79
N THR A 104 9.60 -4.31 2.37
CA THR A 104 9.95 -5.54 1.64
C THR A 104 8.75 -6.35 1.20
N MET A 105 7.65 -6.30 1.93
CA MET A 105 6.46 -7.08 1.66
C MET A 105 5.18 -6.30 2.00
N GLU A 106 4.10 -6.60 1.31
CA GLU A 106 2.78 -6.04 1.59
C GLU A 106 2.19 -6.70 2.84
N PRO A 107 1.87 -5.90 3.88
CA PRO A 107 1.26 -6.43 5.09
C PRO A 107 -0.07 -7.14 4.83
N TRP A 108 -0.33 -8.17 5.61
CA TRP A 108 -1.62 -8.86 5.66
C TRP A 108 -2.47 -8.20 6.75
N ASP A 109 -3.44 -7.42 6.34
CA ASP A 109 -4.32 -6.67 7.23
C ASP A 109 -5.65 -7.39 7.44
N GLY A 110 -6.10 -7.39 8.69
CA GLY A 110 -7.38 -7.95 9.10
C GLY A 110 -7.32 -8.47 10.53
N PRO A 111 -8.49 -8.78 11.14
CA PRO A 111 -8.53 -9.34 12.48
C PRO A 111 -7.94 -10.75 12.49
N ALA A 112 -6.82 -10.95 13.20
CA ALA A 112 -6.15 -12.24 13.31
C ALA A 112 -5.56 -12.50 14.70
N ALA A 113 -5.74 -13.74 15.19
CA ALA A 113 -4.99 -14.30 16.30
C ALA A 113 -4.21 -15.50 15.76
N ILE A 114 -2.89 -15.45 15.87
CA ILE A 114 -1.94 -16.33 15.18
C ILE A 114 -1.18 -17.15 16.22
N ALA A 115 -1.09 -18.45 16.03
CA ALA A 115 -0.12 -19.30 16.71
C ALA A 115 0.71 -20.04 15.64
N GLY A 116 2.04 -20.02 15.75
CA GLY A 116 2.91 -20.61 14.74
C GLY A 116 4.17 -21.19 15.35
N THR A 117 4.83 -22.04 14.59
CA THR A 117 6.11 -22.69 14.96
C THR A 117 7.01 -22.91 13.74
N ASP A 118 8.32 -22.93 13.96
CA ASP A 118 9.36 -23.19 12.95
C ASP A 118 10.46 -24.14 13.44
N ASN A 119 10.15 -25.03 14.36
CA ASN A 119 11.08 -25.94 15.06
C ASN A 119 12.05 -25.25 16.06
N GLU A 120 12.34 -23.97 15.94
CA GLU A 120 13.11 -23.20 16.94
C GLU A 120 12.20 -22.42 17.88
N TRP A 121 11.14 -21.88 17.35
CA TRP A 121 10.21 -21.01 18.05
C TRP A 121 8.80 -21.57 18.04
N VAL A 122 8.10 -21.39 19.15
CA VAL A 122 6.64 -21.41 19.20
C VAL A 122 6.17 -20.01 19.57
N ILE A 123 5.31 -19.43 18.74
CA ILE A 123 4.86 -18.06 18.92
C ILE A 123 3.33 -17.99 19.03
N ALA A 124 2.85 -16.98 19.75
CA ALA A 124 1.46 -16.51 19.66
C ALA A 124 1.47 -15.00 19.46
N ALA A 125 0.68 -14.50 18.50
CA ALA A 125 0.72 -13.12 18.08
C ALA A 125 -0.65 -12.59 17.72
N ASN A 126 -0.83 -11.30 17.90
CA ASN A 126 -2.06 -10.59 17.55
C ASN A 126 -1.91 -9.87 16.21
N ASP A 127 -3.06 -9.54 15.61
CA ASP A 127 -3.11 -8.71 14.41
C ASP A 127 -2.61 -7.28 14.68
N ARG A 128 -2.30 -6.57 13.60
CA ARG A 128 -1.74 -5.21 13.65
C ARG A 128 -2.58 -4.23 14.48
N ASN A 129 -3.89 -4.37 14.43
CA ASN A 129 -4.84 -3.44 15.05
C ASN A 129 -5.38 -3.97 16.39
N GLY A 130 -5.06 -5.22 16.76
CA GLY A 130 -5.54 -5.87 17.97
C GLY A 130 -7.05 -6.09 17.98
N LEU A 131 -7.60 -6.45 16.82
CA LEU A 131 -9.05 -6.67 16.65
C LEU A 131 -9.52 -8.01 17.22
N ARG A 132 -8.65 -9.02 17.18
CA ARG A 132 -8.91 -10.30 17.85
C ARG A 132 -8.36 -10.30 19.27
N PRO A 133 -9.09 -10.87 20.23
CA PRO A 133 -8.54 -11.11 21.56
C PRO A 133 -7.49 -12.23 21.49
N LEU A 134 -6.37 -12.05 22.18
CA LEU A 134 -5.39 -13.10 22.41
C LEU A 134 -4.83 -12.99 23.82
N ARG A 135 -4.97 -14.06 24.59
CA ARG A 135 -4.59 -14.14 26.00
C ARG A 135 -3.55 -15.20 26.20
N TYR A 136 -2.76 -15.07 27.25
CA TYR A 136 -1.78 -16.09 27.63
C TYR A 136 -1.78 -16.34 29.15
N ALA A 137 -1.36 -17.54 29.51
CA ALA A 137 -1.05 -17.92 30.89
C ALA A 137 0.24 -18.74 30.90
N ILE A 138 1.11 -18.43 31.88
CA ILE A 138 2.36 -19.18 32.15
C ILE A 138 2.20 -19.82 33.51
N THR A 139 2.44 -21.12 33.59
CA THR A 139 2.30 -21.87 34.81
C THR A 139 3.64 -22.03 35.55
N LYS A 140 3.60 -22.40 36.84
CA LYS A 140 4.79 -22.67 37.66
C LYS A 140 5.60 -23.85 37.16
N ASP A 141 4.97 -24.80 36.51
CA ASP A 141 5.55 -25.96 35.84
C ASP A 141 6.02 -25.65 34.41
N LYS A 142 6.15 -24.37 34.06
CA LYS A 142 6.73 -23.87 32.81
C LYS A 142 5.94 -24.19 31.54
N LEU A 143 4.62 -24.34 31.61
CA LEU A 143 3.77 -24.42 30.43
C LEU A 143 3.28 -23.03 30.05
N LEU A 144 3.33 -22.71 28.76
CA LEU A 144 2.72 -21.53 28.16
C LEU A 144 1.44 -21.93 27.42
N PHE A 145 0.33 -21.33 27.82
CA PHE A 145 -0.95 -21.45 27.12
C PHE A 145 -1.26 -20.11 26.48
N ALA A 146 -1.62 -20.14 25.20
CA ALA A 146 -2.09 -18.95 24.48
C ALA A 146 -3.37 -19.29 23.70
N GLY A 147 -4.34 -18.38 23.72
CA GLY A 147 -5.60 -18.56 23.03
C GLY A 147 -6.49 -17.34 23.06
N SER A 148 -7.51 -17.33 22.21
CA SER A 148 -8.38 -16.17 22.04
C SER A 148 -9.23 -15.86 23.28
N GLU A 149 -9.51 -16.85 24.11
CA GLU A 149 -10.47 -16.72 25.21
C GLU A 149 -9.95 -17.32 26.52
N THR A 150 -10.41 -16.78 27.65
CA THR A 150 -10.15 -17.34 28.96
C THR A 150 -11.04 -18.59 29.15
N GLY A 151 -10.51 -19.64 29.75
CA GLY A 151 -11.28 -20.86 30.01
C GLY A 151 -11.26 -21.91 28.90
N MET A 152 -10.49 -21.70 27.84
CA MET A 152 -10.27 -22.73 26.81
C MET A 152 -9.58 -23.97 27.37
N ILE A 153 -8.82 -23.79 28.42
CA ILE A 153 -8.18 -24.85 29.22
C ILE A 153 -8.49 -24.59 30.66
N GLU A 154 -8.86 -25.65 31.38
CA GLU A 154 -9.09 -25.60 32.81
C GLU A 154 -7.75 -25.50 33.55
N LEU A 155 -7.43 -24.30 34.04
CA LEU A 155 -6.19 -24.01 34.77
C LEU A 155 -6.52 -23.65 36.22
N ASN A 156 -5.91 -24.38 37.15
CA ASN A 156 -5.97 -23.99 38.54
C ASN A 156 -5.19 -22.72 38.77
N GLU A 157 -5.83 -21.66 39.29
CA GLU A 157 -5.24 -20.36 39.56
C GLU A 157 -3.94 -20.46 40.41
N LYS A 158 -3.86 -21.39 41.34
CA LYS A 158 -2.66 -21.62 42.18
C LYS A 158 -1.44 -22.07 41.38
N ARG A 159 -1.62 -22.65 40.19
CA ARG A 159 -0.55 -23.07 39.28
C ARG A 159 -0.09 -21.93 38.37
N ILE A 160 -0.87 -20.88 38.20
CA ILE A 160 -0.54 -19.76 37.33
C ILE A 160 0.59 -18.93 37.94
N LEU A 161 1.68 -18.74 37.18
CA LEU A 161 2.78 -17.84 37.52
C LEU A 161 2.51 -16.43 36.99
N SER A 162 2.05 -16.32 35.75
CA SER A 162 1.75 -15.06 35.08
C SER A 162 0.64 -15.27 34.05
N LYS A 163 -0.22 -14.27 33.89
CA LYS A 163 -1.24 -14.25 32.84
C LYS A 163 -1.41 -12.83 32.28
N GLY A 164 -1.83 -12.73 31.03
CA GLY A 164 -2.01 -11.44 30.39
C GLY A 164 -2.77 -11.55 29.06
N ARG A 165 -2.85 -10.44 28.38
CA ARG A 165 -3.35 -10.36 27.01
C ARG A 165 -2.31 -9.71 26.11
N LEU A 166 -2.30 -10.08 24.85
CA LEU A 166 -1.50 -9.41 23.82
C LEU A 166 -2.30 -8.24 23.26
N GLY A 167 -1.64 -7.10 23.15
CA GLY A 167 -2.16 -5.91 22.50
C GLY A 167 -1.98 -5.93 20.98
N PRO A 168 -2.29 -4.80 20.29
CA PRO A 168 -2.12 -4.64 18.85
C PRO A 168 -0.67 -4.95 18.40
N GLY A 169 -0.53 -5.88 17.46
CA GLY A 169 0.78 -6.29 16.91
C GLY A 169 1.69 -7.06 17.86
N GLU A 170 1.30 -7.25 19.12
CA GLU A 170 2.14 -7.92 20.10
C GLU A 170 2.31 -9.41 19.84
N ILE A 171 3.46 -9.92 20.27
CA ILE A 171 3.89 -11.30 20.13
C ILE A 171 4.48 -11.82 21.44
N ILE A 172 4.20 -13.07 21.76
CA ILE A 172 4.86 -13.83 22.82
C ILE A 172 5.40 -15.12 22.20
N GLY A 173 6.54 -15.62 22.66
CA GLY A 173 7.08 -16.85 22.10
C GLY A 173 7.99 -17.60 23.07
N VAL A 174 8.21 -18.86 22.74
CA VAL A 174 9.17 -19.73 23.44
C VAL A 174 10.23 -20.16 22.44
N ARG A 175 11.50 -19.98 22.78
CA ARG A 175 12.59 -20.61 22.05
C ARG A 175 12.80 -22.01 22.63
N ILE A 176 12.53 -23.03 21.80
CA ILE A 176 12.39 -24.44 22.24
C ILE A 176 13.67 -24.94 22.94
N GLU A 177 14.83 -24.78 22.29
CA GLU A 177 16.11 -25.20 22.86
C GLU A 177 16.43 -24.59 24.23
N LYS A 178 16.02 -23.34 24.44
CA LYS A 178 16.31 -22.59 25.67
C LYS A 178 15.24 -22.77 26.73
N GLY A 179 14.09 -23.35 26.42
CA GLY A 179 12.94 -23.45 27.31
C GLY A 179 12.54 -22.11 27.93
N LYS A 180 12.81 -21.00 27.24
CA LYS A 180 12.64 -19.64 27.75
C LYS A 180 11.52 -18.92 27.02
N VAL A 181 10.61 -18.33 27.80
CA VAL A 181 9.57 -17.43 27.27
C VAL A 181 10.16 -16.05 27.00
N PHE A 182 9.86 -15.51 25.83
CA PHE A 182 10.22 -14.17 25.39
C PHE A 182 8.96 -13.32 25.27
N THR A 183 8.97 -12.17 25.92
CA THR A 183 7.93 -11.16 25.82
C THR A 183 8.01 -10.41 24.48
N ASN A 184 6.96 -9.67 24.13
CA ASN A 184 6.93 -8.81 22.94
C ASN A 184 8.20 -7.97 22.77
N LYS A 185 8.59 -7.24 23.83
CA LYS A 185 9.79 -6.41 23.80
C LYS A 185 11.07 -7.23 23.56
N GLN A 186 11.22 -8.35 24.24
CA GLN A 186 12.42 -9.19 24.13
C GLN A 186 12.58 -9.83 22.75
N ILE A 187 11.46 -10.23 22.11
CA ILE A 187 11.50 -10.73 20.72
C ILE A 187 11.93 -9.62 19.77
N LYS A 188 11.33 -8.43 19.88
CA LYS A 188 11.67 -7.29 19.02
C LYS A 188 13.09 -6.79 19.25
N ASP A 189 13.56 -6.73 20.50
CA ASP A 189 14.96 -6.42 20.83
C ASP A 189 15.94 -7.45 20.20
N TYR A 190 15.58 -8.74 20.27
CA TYR A 190 16.36 -9.81 19.65
C TYR A 190 16.43 -9.64 18.13
N LEU A 191 15.28 -9.48 17.46
CA LEU A 191 15.23 -9.33 16.01
C LEU A 191 15.93 -8.04 15.55
N ALA A 192 15.71 -6.92 16.23
CA ALA A 192 16.36 -5.66 15.90
C ALA A 192 17.88 -5.73 16.07
N LYS A 193 18.39 -6.54 17.02
CA LYS A 193 19.81 -6.75 17.22
C LYS A 193 20.42 -7.65 16.14
N GLU A 194 19.75 -8.75 15.82
CA GLU A 194 20.21 -9.74 14.82
C GLU A 194 20.26 -9.12 13.43
N TYR A 195 19.27 -8.30 13.11
CA TYR A 195 19.09 -7.71 11.79
C TYR A 195 19.47 -6.20 11.75
N LYS A 196 20.51 -5.78 12.45
CA LYS A 196 20.95 -4.37 12.58
C LYS A 196 21.31 -3.67 11.26
N HIS A 197 21.58 -4.42 10.20
CA HIS A 197 22.12 -3.87 8.95
C HIS A 197 21.06 -3.25 8.03
N PHE A 198 19.78 -3.29 8.37
CA PHE A 198 18.67 -2.89 7.53
C PHE A 198 18.47 -1.39 7.34
N ASN A 199 19.33 -0.56 7.93
CA ASN A 199 18.99 0.84 8.15
C ASN A 199 19.51 1.83 7.13
N SER A 200 20.54 1.48 6.40
CA SER A 200 21.27 2.45 5.56
C SER A 200 20.60 2.74 4.22
N GLN A 201 19.45 2.13 3.92
CA GLN A 201 18.92 2.05 2.56
C GLN A 201 17.50 2.59 2.36
N ILE A 202 16.81 2.99 3.45
CA ILE A 202 15.51 3.66 3.32
C ILE A 202 15.73 5.16 3.20
N ILE A 203 15.50 5.66 2.00
CA ILE A 203 15.65 7.07 1.66
C ILE A 203 14.27 7.72 1.67
N ASP A 204 14.06 8.62 2.63
CA ASP A 204 12.85 9.43 2.72
C ASP A 204 12.94 10.56 1.68
N LEU A 205 12.02 10.56 0.71
CA LEU A 205 11.99 11.57 -0.34
C LEU A 205 11.23 12.83 0.07
N ASP A 206 10.48 12.83 1.16
CA ASP A 206 9.74 14.03 1.59
C ASP A 206 10.68 15.22 1.84
N ASP A 207 11.91 14.96 2.34
CA ASP A 207 12.91 16.00 2.59
C ASP A 207 13.54 16.56 1.29
N LYS A 208 13.40 15.84 0.18
CA LYS A 208 13.96 16.21 -1.14
C LYS A 208 12.91 16.79 -2.08
N LEU A 209 11.68 16.35 -1.95
CA LEU A 209 10.55 16.75 -2.79
C LEU A 209 9.67 17.74 -2.02
N THR A 210 10.19 18.93 -1.78
CA THR A 210 9.47 20.01 -1.10
C THR A 210 8.51 20.72 -2.04
N ILE A 211 7.36 21.17 -1.52
CA ILE A 211 6.39 22.02 -2.23
C ILE A 211 6.95 23.45 -2.20
N GLU A 212 7.59 23.86 -3.28
CA GLU A 212 8.19 25.19 -3.43
C GLU A 212 8.11 25.61 -4.89
N ASP A 213 7.95 26.90 -5.13
CA ASP A 213 7.90 27.48 -6.48
C ASP A 213 6.83 26.81 -7.38
N GLU A 214 5.66 26.54 -6.80
CA GLU A 214 4.55 25.93 -7.53
C GLU A 214 4.12 26.81 -8.70
N LYS A 215 4.06 26.20 -9.90
CA LYS A 215 3.68 26.89 -11.13
C LYS A 215 2.58 26.11 -11.84
N ASN A 216 1.76 26.84 -12.56
CA ASN A 216 0.82 26.24 -13.49
C ASN A 216 1.54 25.81 -14.79
N SER A 217 1.10 24.71 -15.37
CA SER A 217 1.56 24.25 -16.68
C SER A 217 0.75 24.90 -17.80
N PHE A 218 -0.53 25.13 -17.56
CA PHE A 218 -1.50 25.63 -18.55
C PHE A 218 -2.32 26.77 -17.99
N SER A 219 -2.70 27.71 -18.86
CA SER A 219 -3.51 28.88 -18.50
C SER A 219 -4.46 29.30 -19.64
N GLY A 220 -5.37 30.21 -19.37
CA GLY A 220 -6.26 30.82 -20.38
C GLY A 220 -7.11 29.77 -21.13
N ASP A 221 -7.10 29.88 -22.45
CA ASP A 221 -7.94 29.01 -23.31
C ASP A 221 -7.41 27.58 -23.40
N ASP A 222 -6.11 27.37 -23.22
CA ASP A 222 -5.54 26.01 -23.21
C ASP A 222 -5.98 25.24 -21.96
N LEU A 223 -5.93 25.90 -20.80
CA LEU A 223 -6.48 25.32 -19.56
C LEU A 223 -7.98 24.97 -19.72
N ARG A 224 -8.79 25.87 -20.30
CA ARG A 224 -10.22 25.60 -20.50
C ARG A 224 -10.47 24.43 -21.45
N ARG A 225 -9.69 24.32 -22.53
CA ARG A 225 -9.81 23.18 -23.45
C ARG A 225 -9.51 21.86 -22.76
N ARG A 226 -8.47 21.82 -21.93
CA ARG A 226 -8.11 20.63 -21.15
C ARG A 226 -9.18 20.29 -20.11
N GLN A 227 -9.69 21.28 -19.37
CA GLN A 227 -10.82 21.08 -18.45
C GLN A 227 -12.02 20.48 -19.19
N TYR A 228 -12.36 21.00 -20.37
CA TYR A 228 -13.45 20.47 -21.19
C TYR A 228 -13.18 19.03 -21.68
N THR A 229 -11.94 18.74 -22.11
CA THR A 229 -11.54 17.40 -22.57
C THR A 229 -11.71 16.35 -21.47
N PHE A 230 -11.38 16.69 -20.23
CA PHE A 230 -11.54 15.80 -19.08
C PHE A 230 -12.90 15.91 -18.39
N GLY A 231 -13.83 16.69 -18.95
CA GLY A 231 -15.18 16.83 -18.41
C GLY A 231 -15.26 17.58 -17.09
N ILE A 232 -14.27 18.39 -16.76
CA ILE A 232 -14.25 19.21 -15.54
C ILE A 232 -15.20 20.38 -15.73
N SER A 233 -16.28 20.36 -14.98
CA SER A 233 -17.33 21.39 -15.00
C SER A 233 -17.02 22.55 -14.04
N LEU A 234 -17.78 23.63 -14.16
CA LEU A 234 -17.72 24.72 -13.18
C LEU A 234 -18.15 24.25 -11.79
N GLU A 235 -19.09 23.32 -11.70
CA GLU A 235 -19.53 22.73 -10.44
C GLU A 235 -18.40 21.95 -9.78
N ASP A 236 -17.62 21.16 -10.54
CA ASP A 236 -16.45 20.46 -10.03
C ASP A 236 -15.40 21.43 -9.45
N LEU A 237 -15.22 22.57 -10.14
CA LEU A 237 -14.27 23.59 -9.67
C LEU A 237 -14.76 24.32 -8.42
N GLU A 238 -16.05 24.58 -8.29
CA GLU A 238 -16.62 25.37 -7.20
C GLU A 238 -17.01 24.53 -5.99
N LEU A 239 -17.63 23.39 -6.22
CA LEU A 239 -18.22 22.57 -5.15
C LEU A 239 -17.32 21.43 -4.68
N ILE A 240 -16.30 21.05 -5.48
CA ILE A 240 -15.36 19.97 -5.12
C ILE A 240 -13.96 20.55 -4.89
N LEU A 241 -13.34 21.07 -5.92
CA LEU A 241 -11.93 21.46 -5.89
C LEU A 241 -11.66 22.63 -4.95
N HIS A 242 -12.50 23.68 -5.02
CA HIS A 242 -12.31 24.87 -4.19
C HIS A 242 -12.40 24.58 -2.68
N PRO A 243 -13.44 23.90 -2.15
CA PRO A 243 -13.50 23.56 -0.72
C PRO A 243 -12.34 22.67 -0.26
N MET A 244 -11.86 21.78 -1.11
CA MET A 244 -10.71 20.93 -0.77
C MET A 244 -9.45 21.76 -0.53
N ALA A 245 -9.22 22.82 -1.31
CA ALA A 245 -8.10 23.73 -1.13
C ALA A 245 -8.34 24.77 -0.04
N GLU A 246 -9.58 25.25 0.15
CA GLU A 246 -9.92 26.25 1.15
C GLU A 246 -10.04 25.67 2.55
N ASP A 247 -10.75 24.54 2.73
CA ASP A 247 -11.05 23.93 4.02
C ASP A 247 -10.10 22.78 4.39
N ALA A 248 -9.27 22.33 3.46
CA ALA A 248 -8.43 21.13 3.59
C ALA A 248 -9.26 19.87 3.93
N LYS A 249 -10.46 19.79 3.38
CA LYS A 249 -11.42 18.69 3.58
C LYS A 249 -12.15 18.41 2.29
N GLU A 250 -12.49 17.16 2.08
CA GLU A 250 -13.39 16.77 1.02
C GLU A 250 -14.75 17.45 1.21
N ALA A 251 -15.34 17.96 0.12
CA ALA A 251 -16.67 18.54 0.16
C ALA A 251 -17.68 17.48 0.60
N THR A 252 -18.50 17.84 1.57
CA THR A 252 -19.60 16.97 2.02
C THR A 252 -20.81 17.20 1.13
N GLY A 253 -21.13 16.19 0.33
CA GLY A 253 -22.35 16.14 -0.45
C GLY A 253 -23.44 15.32 0.23
N SER A 254 -24.35 14.77 -0.57
CA SER A 254 -25.36 13.82 -0.09
C SER A 254 -24.71 12.51 0.37
N MET A 255 -25.37 11.82 1.28
CA MET A 255 -24.92 10.58 1.94
C MET A 255 -24.91 9.34 1.03
N GLY A 256 -24.82 9.51 -0.24
CA GLY A 256 -24.83 8.47 -1.25
C GLY A 256 -25.96 8.67 -2.23
N ASP A 257 -25.76 8.14 -3.41
CA ASP A 257 -26.71 8.17 -4.51
C ASP A 257 -26.77 6.77 -5.13
N ASP A 258 -27.89 6.08 -4.94
CA ASP A 258 -28.14 4.75 -5.51
C ASP A 258 -28.70 4.83 -6.94
N THR A 259 -28.80 6.03 -7.51
CA THR A 259 -29.26 6.25 -8.88
C THR A 259 -28.34 5.48 -9.84
N PRO A 260 -28.87 4.60 -10.69
CA PRO A 260 -28.07 3.92 -11.71
C PRO A 260 -27.40 4.92 -12.64
N LEU A 261 -26.18 4.61 -13.06
CA LEU A 261 -25.49 5.41 -14.06
C LEU A 261 -26.30 5.43 -15.37
N ALA A 262 -26.42 6.61 -15.98
CA ALA A 262 -27.11 6.80 -17.24
C ALA A 262 -26.24 6.29 -18.41
N VAL A 263 -26.10 4.96 -18.52
CA VAL A 263 -25.21 4.29 -19.49
C VAL A 263 -25.57 4.53 -20.96
N LEU A 264 -26.78 5.00 -21.24
CA LEU A 264 -27.25 5.38 -22.59
C LEU A 264 -27.15 6.87 -22.84
N SER A 265 -26.55 7.65 -21.95
CA SER A 265 -26.35 9.09 -22.14
C SER A 265 -25.21 9.34 -23.11
N ASP A 266 -25.34 10.31 -23.96
CA ASP A 266 -24.29 10.84 -24.87
C ASP A 266 -23.35 11.83 -24.16
N LYS A 267 -23.62 12.14 -22.87
CA LYS A 267 -22.75 13.00 -22.08
C LYS A 267 -21.53 12.20 -21.60
N TYR A 268 -20.37 12.82 -21.71
CA TYR A 268 -19.12 12.27 -21.19
C TYR A 268 -19.24 11.95 -19.69
N ARG A 269 -18.72 10.80 -19.33
CA ARG A 269 -18.52 10.37 -17.94
C ARG A 269 -17.15 9.77 -17.82
N PRO A 270 -16.31 10.23 -16.87
CA PRO A 270 -15.00 9.61 -16.60
C PRO A 270 -15.13 8.14 -16.26
N LEU A 271 -14.17 7.33 -16.71
CA LEU A 271 -14.20 5.88 -16.51
C LEU A 271 -14.29 5.48 -15.04
N TYR A 272 -13.64 6.22 -14.13
CA TYR A 272 -13.64 5.92 -12.69
C TYR A 272 -15.04 6.06 -12.05
N HIS A 273 -15.99 6.80 -12.64
CA HIS A 273 -17.37 6.85 -12.15
C HIS A 273 -18.10 5.50 -12.22
N PHE A 274 -17.64 4.58 -13.07
CA PHE A 274 -18.24 3.24 -13.22
C PHE A 274 -17.66 2.24 -12.21
N PHE A 275 -16.66 2.62 -11.44
CA PHE A 275 -16.05 1.78 -10.43
C PHE A 275 -16.75 1.97 -9.09
N ARG A 276 -16.97 0.87 -8.39
CA ARG A 276 -17.60 0.82 -7.08
C ARG A 276 -16.78 -0.08 -6.17
N GLN A 277 -16.81 0.21 -4.89
CA GLN A 277 -16.23 -0.67 -3.90
C GLN A 277 -17.05 -1.95 -3.80
N ASN A 278 -16.42 -3.11 -4.00
CA ASN A 278 -17.04 -4.43 -3.86
C ASN A 278 -16.87 -5.03 -2.46
N PHE A 279 -16.25 -4.31 -1.56
CA PHE A 279 -15.99 -4.77 -0.20
C PHE A 279 -17.24 -4.56 0.68
N SER A 280 -17.67 -5.60 1.39
CA SER A 280 -18.80 -5.50 2.33
C SER A 280 -18.45 -4.52 3.46
N GLN A 281 -19.24 -3.46 3.60
CA GLN A 281 -19.11 -2.54 4.72
C GLN A 281 -19.94 -3.02 5.89
N VAL A 282 -19.33 -2.99 7.09
CA VAL A 282 -20.03 -3.26 8.35
C VAL A 282 -20.44 -1.94 9.00
N THR A 283 -21.43 -1.99 9.89
CA THR A 283 -21.94 -0.82 10.62
C THR A 283 -20.84 -0.12 11.42
N ASN A 284 -19.95 -0.91 12.04
CA ASN A 284 -18.78 -0.39 12.76
C ASN A 284 -17.54 -0.57 11.89
N PRO A 285 -16.86 0.51 11.46
CA PRO A 285 -15.62 0.40 10.71
C PRO A 285 -14.58 -0.43 11.46
N PRO A 286 -13.83 -1.30 10.78
CA PRO A 286 -12.77 -2.09 11.41
C PRO A 286 -11.69 -1.23 12.09
N ILE A 287 -11.41 -0.06 11.53
CA ILE A 287 -10.48 0.92 12.11
C ILE A 287 -11.28 2.16 12.48
N ASP A 288 -11.36 2.45 13.79
CA ASP A 288 -12.03 3.64 14.31
C ASP A 288 -11.13 4.89 14.17
N SER A 289 -11.73 6.07 14.29
CA SER A 289 -11.05 7.37 14.15
C SER A 289 -9.91 7.60 15.15
N LEU A 290 -9.94 6.97 16.32
CA LEU A 290 -8.88 7.07 17.33
C LEU A 290 -7.68 6.20 16.98
N ARG A 291 -7.91 5.05 16.36
CA ARG A 291 -6.87 4.14 15.86
C ARG A 291 -6.27 4.60 14.54
N GLU A 292 -7.06 5.22 13.67
CA GLU A 292 -6.64 5.70 12.35
C GLU A 292 -5.29 6.44 12.41
N ASN A 293 -5.16 7.42 13.29
CA ASN A 293 -3.93 8.19 13.45
C ASN A 293 -2.72 7.38 13.95
N LYS A 294 -2.95 6.20 14.56
CA LYS A 294 -1.89 5.37 15.16
C LYS A 294 -1.44 4.24 14.23
N VAL A 295 -2.39 3.65 13.50
CA VAL A 295 -2.16 2.40 12.76
C VAL A 295 -2.12 2.58 11.26
N MET A 296 -2.71 3.65 10.71
CA MET A 296 -2.82 3.86 9.27
C MET A 296 -1.69 4.71 8.70
N SER A 297 -1.33 4.40 7.46
CA SER A 297 -0.27 5.11 6.73
C SER A 297 -0.53 5.10 5.23
N LEU A 298 -0.36 6.28 4.61
CA LEU A 298 -0.32 6.46 3.16
C LEU A 298 1.10 6.34 2.61
N LYS A 299 2.06 5.92 3.44
CA LYS A 299 3.45 5.78 3.03
C LYS A 299 3.54 4.84 1.83
N THR A 300 4.10 5.34 0.75
CA THR A 300 4.34 4.58 -0.47
C THR A 300 5.83 4.39 -0.70
N ARG A 301 6.18 3.28 -1.34
CA ARG A 301 7.57 2.93 -1.67
C ARG A 301 7.75 2.84 -3.17
N PHE A 302 8.99 3.01 -3.61
CA PHE A 302 9.39 2.98 -5.01
C PHE A 302 10.49 1.98 -5.26
N GLY A 303 10.52 1.45 -6.47
CA GLY A 303 11.60 0.64 -6.99
C GLY A 303 11.29 -0.85 -7.01
N ASN A 304 12.35 -1.63 -7.17
CA ASN A 304 12.31 -3.07 -7.22
C ASN A 304 11.93 -3.64 -5.86
N LEU A 305 10.97 -4.57 -5.84
CA LEU A 305 10.56 -5.28 -4.63
C LEU A 305 11.65 -6.24 -4.13
N GLY A 306 12.49 -6.73 -5.06
CA GLY A 306 13.56 -7.67 -4.77
C GLY A 306 13.07 -9.08 -4.46
N ASN A 307 14.03 -9.96 -4.21
CA ASN A 307 13.77 -11.32 -3.79
C ASN A 307 13.48 -11.36 -2.29
N ILE A 308 12.24 -11.57 -1.88
CA ILE A 308 11.80 -11.61 -0.48
C ILE A 308 12.43 -12.74 0.34
N LEU A 309 13.05 -13.72 -0.31
CA LEU A 309 13.75 -14.83 0.35
C LEU A 309 15.24 -14.54 0.58
N ASP A 310 15.79 -13.51 -0.05
CA ASP A 310 17.21 -13.14 0.04
C ASP A 310 17.38 -11.83 0.82
N PHE A 311 17.36 -11.94 2.12
CA PHE A 311 17.51 -10.81 3.03
C PHE A 311 18.83 -10.07 2.87
N ASP A 312 19.93 -10.78 2.58
CA ASP A 312 21.25 -10.17 2.43
C ASP A 312 21.34 -9.22 1.23
N ASN A 313 20.63 -9.54 0.14
CA ASN A 313 20.54 -8.67 -1.02
C ASN A 313 19.49 -7.58 -0.87
N LEU A 314 18.35 -7.87 -0.23
CA LEU A 314 17.34 -6.84 0.09
C LEU A 314 17.94 -5.70 0.91
N THR A 315 18.86 -5.98 1.83
CA THR A 315 19.55 -4.96 2.63
C THR A 315 20.49 -4.08 1.84
N LYS A 316 20.87 -4.45 0.63
CA LYS A 316 21.78 -3.69 -0.24
C LYS A 316 21.07 -2.76 -1.22
N GLN A 317 19.77 -2.85 -1.34
CA GLN A 317 18.98 -2.04 -2.27
C GLN A 317 18.51 -0.75 -1.61
N ASN A 318 18.51 0.35 -2.36
CA ASN A 318 17.91 1.60 -1.92
C ASN A 318 16.37 1.51 -2.04
N ILE A 319 15.69 1.71 -0.92
CA ILE A 319 14.24 1.80 -0.87
C ILE A 319 13.86 3.26 -0.69
N TYR A 320 13.21 3.83 -1.68
CA TYR A 320 12.71 5.19 -1.63
C TYR A 320 11.29 5.21 -1.12
N VAL A 321 10.97 6.15 -0.24
CA VAL A 321 9.65 6.25 0.38
C VAL A 321 9.14 7.69 0.40
N LEU A 322 7.82 7.85 0.28
CA LEU A 322 7.08 9.10 0.47
C LEU A 322 5.94 8.88 1.46
N ASN A 323 5.57 9.91 2.23
CA ASN A 323 4.48 9.83 3.20
C ASN A 323 3.08 10.03 2.56
N SER A 324 3.04 10.50 1.32
CA SER A 324 1.81 10.68 0.53
C SER A 324 1.99 10.12 -0.89
N PRO A 325 0.98 9.49 -1.47
CA PRO A 325 1.02 9.08 -2.88
C PRO A 325 0.74 10.23 -3.85
N ILE A 326 0.46 11.43 -3.34
CA ILE A 326 0.09 12.59 -4.17
C ILE A 326 1.28 13.53 -4.23
N LEU A 327 1.66 13.91 -5.44
CA LEU A 327 2.75 14.83 -5.72
C LEU A 327 2.20 16.10 -6.38
N SER A 328 2.61 17.27 -5.89
CA SER A 328 2.37 18.55 -6.55
C SER A 328 3.11 18.66 -7.89
N ASN A 329 2.89 19.71 -8.66
CA ASN A 329 3.62 19.88 -9.93
C ASN A 329 5.12 20.03 -9.69
N SER A 330 5.53 20.87 -8.75
CA SER A 330 6.96 21.07 -8.43
C SER A 330 7.60 19.81 -7.85
N GLN A 331 6.89 19.09 -6.97
CA GLN A 331 7.36 17.80 -6.44
C GLN A 331 7.54 16.76 -7.53
N PHE A 332 6.62 16.70 -8.50
CA PHE A 332 6.67 15.73 -9.58
C PHE A 332 7.82 16.00 -10.55
N GLU A 333 8.11 17.26 -10.86
CA GLU A 333 9.29 17.64 -11.63
C GLU A 333 10.58 17.25 -10.89
N LYS A 334 10.71 17.61 -9.61
CA LYS A 334 11.84 17.18 -8.77
C LYS A 334 11.96 15.64 -8.69
N PHE A 335 10.84 14.92 -8.70
CA PHE A 335 10.81 13.45 -8.71
C PHE A 335 11.40 12.88 -10.02
N ILE A 336 11.02 13.43 -11.16
CA ILE A 336 11.56 13.05 -12.47
C ILE A 336 13.07 13.29 -12.51
N ASP A 337 13.51 14.48 -12.10
CA ASP A 337 14.91 14.87 -12.07
C ASP A 337 15.74 13.98 -11.12
N PHE A 338 15.17 13.63 -9.97
CA PHE A 338 15.83 12.77 -8.98
C PHE A 338 16.11 11.36 -9.52
N PHE A 339 15.16 10.77 -10.23
CA PHE A 339 15.35 9.44 -10.81
C PHE A 339 16.07 9.47 -12.17
N GLY A 340 16.04 10.59 -12.89
CA GLY A 340 16.75 10.78 -14.15
C GLY A 340 16.57 9.61 -15.12
N ASN A 341 17.66 9.00 -15.53
CA ASN A 341 17.64 7.86 -16.48
C ASN A 341 16.95 6.60 -15.95
N ASN A 342 16.65 6.53 -14.64
CA ASN A 342 15.85 5.43 -14.06
C ASN A 342 14.33 5.67 -14.19
N SER A 343 13.92 6.78 -14.82
CA SER A 343 12.53 7.10 -15.13
C SER A 343 12.28 7.12 -16.64
N ALA A 344 11.06 6.75 -17.06
CA ALA A 344 10.61 6.88 -18.43
C ALA A 344 9.17 7.36 -18.50
N ILE A 345 8.90 8.33 -19.37
CA ILE A 345 7.57 8.84 -19.64
C ILE A 345 6.94 7.99 -20.73
N ILE A 346 5.75 7.47 -20.45
CA ILE A 346 4.89 6.77 -21.38
C ILE A 346 3.76 7.74 -21.77
N ASP A 347 3.71 8.15 -23.03
CA ASP A 347 2.67 9.03 -23.55
C ASP A 347 1.33 8.27 -23.62
N CYS A 348 0.39 8.64 -22.75
CA CYS A 348 -0.95 8.08 -22.70
C CYS A 348 -1.94 8.87 -23.54
N THR A 349 -1.49 9.38 -24.69
CA THR A 349 -2.34 9.99 -25.72
C THR A 349 -2.25 9.20 -27.02
N PHE A 350 -3.24 9.34 -27.89
CA PHE A 350 -3.26 8.68 -29.19
C PHE A 350 -3.92 9.56 -30.25
N ALA A 351 -3.55 9.36 -31.49
CA ALA A 351 -4.12 10.11 -32.60
C ALA A 351 -5.60 9.73 -32.82
N GLU A 352 -6.43 10.69 -33.15
CA GLU A 352 -7.88 10.52 -33.36
C GLU A 352 -8.24 9.41 -34.37
N ASN A 353 -7.39 9.20 -35.37
CA ASN A 353 -7.56 8.17 -36.39
C ASN A 353 -7.07 6.76 -35.98
N ASN A 354 -6.47 6.62 -34.80
CA ASN A 354 -6.04 5.34 -34.25
C ASN A 354 -7.12 4.74 -33.34
N SER A 355 -7.12 3.39 -33.23
CA SER A 355 -8.01 2.74 -32.27
C SER A 355 -7.45 2.83 -30.85
N LEU A 356 -8.32 2.98 -29.86
CA LEU A 356 -7.96 2.93 -28.45
C LEU A 356 -7.26 1.57 -28.10
N TYR A 357 -7.68 0.48 -28.74
CA TYR A 357 -7.08 -0.84 -28.54
C TYR A 357 -5.60 -0.87 -28.95
N ASP A 358 -5.28 -0.32 -30.13
CA ASP A 358 -3.91 -0.27 -30.63
C ASP A 358 -3.05 0.68 -29.79
N ALA A 359 -3.61 1.80 -29.35
CA ALA A 359 -2.95 2.72 -28.44
C ALA A 359 -2.56 2.03 -27.11
N ILE A 360 -3.47 1.24 -26.53
CA ILE A 360 -3.18 0.47 -25.32
C ILE A 360 -2.06 -0.55 -25.57
N LYS A 361 -2.09 -1.26 -26.70
CA LYS A 361 -1.01 -2.20 -27.07
C LYS A 361 0.35 -1.51 -27.23
N THR A 362 0.33 -0.27 -27.74
CA THR A 362 1.55 0.53 -27.87
C THR A 362 2.13 0.88 -26.51
N ILE A 363 1.34 1.46 -25.60
CA ILE A 363 1.83 1.83 -24.26
C ILE A 363 2.28 0.62 -23.42
N GLN A 364 1.65 -0.56 -23.61
CA GLN A 364 2.08 -1.81 -22.99
C GLN A 364 3.50 -2.21 -23.46
N LYS A 365 3.77 -2.12 -24.76
CA LYS A 365 5.08 -2.43 -25.33
C LYS A 365 6.14 -1.42 -24.91
N ASP A 366 5.81 -0.14 -24.91
CA ASP A 366 6.73 0.92 -24.51
C ASP A 366 7.12 0.77 -23.02
N ALA A 367 6.16 0.43 -22.18
CA ALA A 367 6.41 0.11 -20.78
C ALA A 367 7.32 -1.13 -20.62
N GLU A 368 7.07 -2.21 -21.37
CA GLU A 368 7.93 -3.39 -21.35
C GLU A 368 9.37 -3.08 -21.79
N ILE A 369 9.54 -2.33 -22.87
CA ILE A 369 10.85 -1.93 -23.37
C ILE A 369 11.59 -1.11 -22.30
N ALA A 370 10.95 -0.13 -21.71
CA ALA A 370 11.54 0.72 -20.68
C ALA A 370 12.01 -0.11 -19.48
N VAL A 371 11.17 -1.02 -18.97
CA VAL A 371 11.53 -1.87 -17.81
C VAL A 371 12.69 -2.80 -18.16
N ARG A 372 12.71 -3.40 -19.34
CA ARG A 372 13.82 -4.25 -19.78
C ARG A 372 15.12 -3.49 -19.98
N GLN A 373 15.06 -2.18 -20.19
CA GLN A 373 16.22 -1.29 -20.23
C GLN A 373 16.69 -0.84 -18.84
N GLY A 374 16.05 -1.29 -17.76
CA GLY A 374 16.44 -1.00 -16.38
C GLY A 374 15.71 0.19 -15.74
N VAL A 375 14.68 0.73 -16.41
CA VAL A 375 13.85 1.79 -15.82
C VAL A 375 13.09 1.24 -14.61
N THR A 376 13.15 1.99 -13.49
CA THR A 376 12.46 1.63 -12.25
C THR A 376 11.23 2.49 -11.96
N GLN A 377 11.06 3.59 -12.70
CA GLN A 377 9.94 4.53 -12.54
C GLN A 377 9.26 4.77 -13.89
N LEU A 378 8.12 4.12 -14.15
CA LEU A 378 7.27 4.47 -15.28
C LEU A 378 6.40 5.67 -14.91
N ILE A 379 6.31 6.64 -15.79
CA ILE A 379 5.48 7.84 -15.67
C ILE A 379 4.45 7.81 -16.77
N LEU A 380 3.21 7.50 -16.43
CA LEU A 380 2.09 7.51 -17.37
C LEU A 380 1.51 8.91 -17.41
N SER A 381 1.65 9.58 -18.55
CA SER A 381 1.26 10.99 -18.69
C SER A 381 0.27 11.19 -19.85
N ASP A 382 -0.84 11.90 -19.58
CA ASP A 382 -1.77 12.41 -20.57
C ASP A 382 -1.56 13.90 -20.86
N LYS A 383 -0.43 14.47 -20.42
CA LYS A 383 -0.15 15.91 -20.51
C LYS A 383 0.06 16.42 -21.94
N ASP A 384 0.49 15.55 -22.88
CA ASP A 384 0.78 15.92 -24.28
C ASP A 384 -0.46 15.92 -25.19
N LEU A 385 -1.57 16.44 -24.66
CA LEU A 385 -2.80 16.60 -25.42
C LEU A 385 -2.71 17.71 -26.47
N SER A 386 -3.29 17.45 -27.64
CA SER A 386 -3.48 18.44 -28.71
C SER A 386 -4.83 18.22 -29.42
N ILE A 387 -5.14 19.05 -30.39
CA ILE A 387 -6.38 18.92 -31.17
C ILE A 387 -6.46 17.55 -31.89
N SER A 388 -5.32 16.98 -32.26
CA SER A 388 -5.22 15.70 -32.97
C SER A 388 -4.88 14.51 -32.06
N LYS A 389 -4.68 14.74 -30.76
CA LYS A 389 -4.33 13.69 -29.78
C LYS A 389 -5.38 13.62 -28.69
N LEU A 390 -5.97 12.44 -28.52
CA LEU A 390 -6.96 12.12 -27.48
C LEU A 390 -6.29 11.45 -26.29
N PRO A 391 -6.76 11.67 -25.04
CA PRO A 391 -6.24 10.95 -23.89
C PRO A 391 -6.76 9.52 -23.85
N ILE A 392 -5.89 8.57 -23.52
CA ILE A 392 -6.31 7.24 -23.05
C ILE A 392 -6.87 7.44 -21.63
N PRO A 393 -8.07 6.94 -21.29
CA PRO A 393 -8.55 7.00 -19.92
C PRO A 393 -7.48 6.46 -18.96
N MET A 394 -7.02 7.28 -18.01
CA MET A 394 -5.83 6.97 -17.24
C MET A 394 -6.01 5.71 -16.37
N LEU A 395 -7.21 5.49 -15.86
CA LEU A 395 -7.53 4.26 -15.12
C LEU A 395 -7.35 3.01 -15.99
N LEU A 396 -7.71 3.07 -17.28
CA LEU A 396 -7.51 2.00 -18.24
C LEU A 396 -6.03 1.81 -18.58
N ALA A 397 -5.27 2.90 -18.76
CA ALA A 397 -3.83 2.85 -19.03
C ALA A 397 -3.06 2.17 -17.89
N VAL A 398 -3.32 2.60 -16.64
CA VAL A 398 -2.69 2.02 -15.45
C VAL A 398 -3.02 0.54 -15.31
N GLY A 399 -4.31 0.17 -15.41
CA GLY A 399 -4.74 -1.23 -15.28
C GLY A 399 -4.16 -2.12 -16.38
N ALA A 400 -4.14 -1.63 -17.62
CA ALA A 400 -3.59 -2.36 -18.77
C ALA A 400 -2.08 -2.60 -18.64
N ILE A 401 -1.30 -1.57 -18.24
CA ILE A 401 0.14 -1.71 -18.05
C ILE A 401 0.43 -2.58 -16.83
N ASN A 402 -0.27 -2.38 -15.71
CA ASN A 402 -0.07 -3.18 -14.50
C ASN A 402 -0.29 -4.68 -14.79
N SER A 403 -1.41 -5.04 -15.43
CA SER A 403 -1.73 -6.43 -15.75
C SER A 403 -0.75 -7.02 -16.76
N TYR A 404 -0.36 -6.25 -17.79
CA TYR A 404 0.60 -6.68 -18.79
C TYR A 404 1.99 -6.94 -18.19
N LEU A 405 2.48 -6.05 -17.33
CA LEU A 405 3.77 -6.25 -16.67
C LEU A 405 3.76 -7.43 -15.68
N ILE A 406 2.63 -7.74 -15.06
CA ILE A 406 2.45 -8.96 -14.25
C ILE A 406 2.58 -10.19 -15.17
N GLU A 407 1.87 -10.21 -16.31
CA GLU A 407 1.95 -11.31 -17.28
C GLU A 407 3.39 -11.52 -17.81
N LYS A 408 4.11 -10.41 -18.07
CA LYS A 408 5.50 -10.44 -18.53
C LYS A 408 6.53 -10.69 -17.45
N LYS A 409 6.12 -10.87 -16.20
CA LYS A 409 7.00 -11.04 -15.03
C LYS A 409 7.94 -9.84 -14.81
N LEU A 410 7.44 -8.63 -15.03
CA LEU A 410 8.23 -7.39 -14.95
C LEU A 410 7.69 -6.41 -13.89
N ARG A 411 6.52 -6.68 -13.30
CA ARG A 411 5.85 -5.73 -12.40
C ARG A 411 6.64 -5.44 -11.13
N GLY A 412 7.40 -6.41 -10.63
CA GLY A 412 8.22 -6.28 -9.42
C GLY A 412 9.35 -5.25 -9.55
N TYR A 413 9.85 -5.05 -10.76
CA TYR A 413 11.01 -4.19 -11.02
C TYR A 413 10.69 -2.69 -11.09
N VAL A 414 9.41 -2.31 -11.15
CA VAL A 414 9.03 -0.94 -11.51
C VAL A 414 7.86 -0.41 -10.69
N SER A 415 7.88 0.91 -10.42
CA SER A 415 6.75 1.66 -9.90
C SER A 415 6.01 2.37 -11.03
N ILE A 416 4.69 2.45 -10.93
CA ILE A 416 3.82 3.14 -11.89
C ILE A 416 3.39 4.47 -11.30
N ASN A 417 3.88 5.57 -11.83
CA ASN A 417 3.57 6.92 -11.39
C ASN A 417 2.67 7.58 -12.45
N VAL A 418 1.66 8.28 -12.02
CA VAL A 418 0.63 8.85 -12.88
C VAL A 418 0.72 10.36 -12.90
N GLN A 419 0.67 10.95 -14.08
CA GLN A 419 0.48 12.39 -14.31
C GLN A 419 -0.76 12.56 -15.16
N SER A 420 -1.89 12.97 -14.55
CA SER A 420 -3.18 12.94 -15.25
C SER A 420 -4.03 14.17 -14.99
N GLY A 421 -4.72 14.60 -16.06
CA GLY A 421 -5.76 15.59 -16.00
C GLY A 421 -7.11 15.07 -15.48
N GLU A 422 -7.32 13.76 -15.44
CA GLU A 422 -8.57 13.15 -14.94
C GLU A 422 -8.69 13.15 -13.42
N ALA A 423 -7.57 13.15 -12.68
CA ALA A 423 -7.57 13.03 -11.24
C ALA A 423 -7.99 14.35 -10.59
N LEU A 424 -9.13 14.38 -9.92
CA LEU A 424 -9.67 15.58 -9.31
C LEU A 424 -10.11 15.38 -7.86
N ASP A 425 -10.83 14.31 -7.58
CA ASP A 425 -11.48 13.99 -6.31
C ASP A 425 -10.90 12.74 -5.66
N THR A 426 -11.23 12.49 -4.41
CA THR A 426 -10.75 11.32 -3.65
C THR A 426 -11.03 10.00 -4.35
N HIS A 427 -12.18 9.88 -5.04
CA HIS A 427 -12.58 8.65 -5.71
C HIS A 427 -11.66 8.31 -6.89
N SER A 428 -11.30 9.30 -7.70
CA SER A 428 -10.37 9.12 -8.83
C SER A 428 -8.98 8.65 -8.37
N PHE A 429 -8.48 9.22 -7.26
CA PHE A 429 -7.21 8.76 -6.66
C PHE A 429 -7.32 7.33 -6.11
N ALA A 430 -8.40 7.02 -5.40
CA ALA A 430 -8.61 5.70 -4.84
C ALA A 430 -8.66 4.62 -5.93
N THR A 431 -9.34 4.88 -7.04
CA THR A 431 -9.42 3.93 -8.18
C THR A 431 -8.07 3.77 -8.87
N LEU A 432 -7.33 4.85 -9.15
CA LEU A 432 -6.00 4.78 -9.75
C LEU A 432 -5.02 3.98 -8.90
N ILE A 433 -4.98 4.23 -7.59
CA ILE A 433 -4.12 3.47 -6.67
C ILE A 433 -4.59 2.02 -6.58
N GLY A 434 -5.90 1.79 -6.52
CA GLY A 434 -6.48 0.44 -6.47
C GLY A 434 -6.07 -0.44 -7.65
N VAL A 435 -5.97 0.11 -8.86
CA VAL A 435 -5.55 -0.63 -10.07
C VAL A 435 -4.03 -0.70 -10.26
N GLY A 436 -3.22 -0.06 -9.42
CA GLY A 436 -1.78 -0.27 -9.41
C GLY A 436 -0.90 0.98 -9.43
N ALA A 437 -1.44 2.21 -9.41
CA ALA A 437 -0.64 3.41 -9.34
C ALA A 437 0.14 3.50 -8.02
N THR A 438 1.38 3.96 -8.09
CA THR A 438 2.26 4.21 -6.93
C THR A 438 2.08 5.64 -6.43
N THR A 439 2.14 6.61 -7.34
CA THR A 439 1.86 8.03 -7.07
C THR A 439 0.99 8.63 -8.14
N VAL A 440 0.36 9.77 -7.82
CA VAL A 440 -0.49 10.53 -8.74
C VAL A 440 -0.15 12.01 -8.64
N ASN A 441 0.16 12.63 -9.79
CA ASN A 441 0.23 14.07 -9.97
C ASN A 441 -1.03 14.53 -10.74
N PRO A 442 -1.96 15.21 -10.09
CA PRO A 442 -3.17 15.74 -10.72
C PRO A 442 -2.90 17.13 -11.31
N TYR A 443 -2.07 17.22 -12.35
CA TYR A 443 -1.58 18.51 -12.84
C TYR A 443 -2.69 19.50 -13.18
N LEU A 444 -3.79 19.02 -13.75
CA LEU A 444 -4.90 19.89 -14.18
C LEU A 444 -5.73 20.41 -12.99
N ALA A 445 -5.81 19.63 -11.91
CA ALA A 445 -6.40 20.12 -10.65
C ALA A 445 -5.58 21.27 -10.08
N PHE A 446 -4.24 21.15 -10.05
CA PHE A 446 -3.36 22.23 -9.59
C PHE A 446 -3.42 23.46 -10.49
N ASP A 447 -3.44 23.29 -11.80
CA ASP A 447 -3.60 24.41 -12.74
C ASP A 447 -4.96 25.11 -12.58
N SER A 448 -6.02 24.35 -12.31
CA SER A 448 -7.35 24.89 -12.02
C SER A 448 -7.38 25.65 -10.69
N LEU A 449 -6.69 25.14 -9.66
CA LEU A 449 -6.51 25.86 -8.38
C LEU A 449 -5.72 27.15 -8.58
N TYR A 450 -4.65 27.12 -9.40
CA TYR A 450 -3.87 28.32 -9.73
C TYR A 450 -4.73 29.40 -10.38
N GLN A 451 -5.57 29.04 -11.34
CA GLN A 451 -6.51 29.98 -11.99
C GLN A 451 -7.45 30.62 -10.95
N ARG A 452 -7.91 29.86 -9.95
CA ARG A 452 -8.76 30.38 -8.88
C ARG A 452 -8.00 31.27 -7.90
N PHE A 453 -6.75 30.93 -7.64
CA PHE A 453 -5.83 31.74 -6.85
C PHE A 453 -5.55 33.09 -7.49
N GLU A 454 -5.28 33.16 -8.80
CA GLU A 454 -5.10 34.42 -9.52
C GLU A 454 -6.34 35.32 -9.45
N LYS A 455 -7.54 34.72 -9.39
CA LYS A 455 -8.81 35.44 -9.17
C LYS A 455 -9.03 35.85 -7.71
N LYS A 456 -8.06 35.61 -6.82
CA LYS A 456 -8.08 35.95 -5.38
C LYS A 456 -9.24 35.29 -4.60
N LEU A 457 -9.65 34.07 -5.00
CA LEU A 457 -10.77 33.37 -4.39
C LEU A 457 -10.40 32.67 -3.08
N PHE A 458 -9.12 32.50 -2.76
CA PHE A 458 -8.63 31.83 -1.54
C PHE A 458 -8.22 32.79 -0.42
N GLY A 459 -8.62 34.06 -0.54
CA GLY A 459 -8.37 35.05 0.54
C GLY A 459 -6.88 35.27 0.81
N LYS A 460 -6.44 34.88 2.02
CA LYS A 460 -5.06 35.13 2.50
C LYS A 460 -4.07 33.99 2.24
N PHE A 461 -4.50 32.85 1.75
CA PHE A 461 -3.62 31.72 1.52
C PHE A 461 -2.67 31.96 0.37
N SER A 462 -1.42 31.49 0.48
CA SER A 462 -0.52 31.38 -0.66
C SER A 462 -0.96 30.23 -1.58
N PHE A 463 -0.40 30.17 -2.79
CA PHE A 463 -0.75 29.08 -3.70
C PHE A 463 -0.24 27.72 -3.16
N GLU A 464 0.97 27.69 -2.61
CA GLU A 464 1.55 26.53 -1.96
C GLU A 464 0.64 26.01 -0.82
N GLU A 465 0.13 26.93 0.01
CA GLU A 465 -0.83 26.56 1.06
C GLU A 465 -2.10 25.94 0.49
N CYS A 466 -2.63 26.45 -0.63
CA CYS A 466 -3.79 25.86 -1.31
C CYS A 466 -3.48 24.44 -1.82
N VAL A 467 -2.30 24.25 -2.40
CA VAL A 467 -1.82 22.94 -2.87
C VAL A 467 -1.69 21.95 -1.71
N GLU A 468 -1.04 22.33 -0.62
CA GLU A 468 -0.89 21.50 0.58
C GLU A 468 -2.25 21.11 1.17
N ARG A 469 -3.19 22.04 1.22
CA ARG A 469 -4.55 21.82 1.75
C ARG A 469 -5.35 20.88 0.88
N TYR A 470 -5.23 20.98 -0.44
CA TYR A 470 -5.84 20.03 -1.37
C TYR A 470 -5.25 18.62 -1.20
N ILE A 471 -3.92 18.49 -1.17
CA ILE A 471 -3.25 17.20 -0.93
C ILE A 471 -3.68 16.60 0.42
N LYS A 472 -3.79 17.42 1.46
CA LYS A 472 -4.27 16.98 2.78
C LYS A 472 -5.70 16.46 2.74
N SER A 473 -6.57 17.11 1.95
CA SER A 473 -7.96 16.69 1.75
C SER A 473 -8.04 15.30 1.12
N ILE A 474 -7.32 15.08 0.01
CA ILE A 474 -7.26 13.77 -0.65
C ILE A 474 -6.68 12.70 0.28
N ASN A 475 -5.59 13.01 0.99
CA ASN A 475 -4.97 12.08 1.95
C ASN A 475 -5.97 11.66 3.04
N ALA A 476 -6.75 12.59 3.58
CA ALA A 476 -7.78 12.29 4.57
C ALA A 476 -8.90 11.41 3.99
N GLY A 477 -9.31 11.68 2.76
CA GLY A 477 -10.32 10.87 2.05
C GLY A 477 -9.84 9.44 1.79
N LEU A 478 -8.60 9.26 1.33
CA LEU A 478 -7.99 7.94 1.14
C LEU A 478 -7.92 7.14 2.45
N LEU A 479 -7.46 7.76 3.53
CA LEU A 479 -7.45 7.13 4.85
C LEU A 479 -8.85 6.71 5.29
N LYS A 480 -9.88 7.53 5.05
CA LYS A 480 -11.26 7.20 5.36
C LYS A 480 -11.78 5.99 4.56
N ILE A 481 -11.47 5.91 3.26
CA ILE A 481 -11.81 4.74 2.44
C ILE A 481 -11.14 3.50 2.99
N MET A 482 -9.83 3.55 3.23
CA MET A 482 -9.05 2.44 3.76
C MET A 482 -9.53 2.00 5.15
N SER A 483 -9.88 2.95 6.04
CA SER A 483 -10.37 2.63 7.38
C SER A 483 -11.67 1.84 7.37
N LYS A 484 -12.58 2.16 6.44
CA LYS A 484 -13.84 1.42 6.24
C LYS A 484 -13.61 0.01 5.71
N MET A 485 -12.55 -0.20 4.94
CA MET A 485 -12.16 -1.52 4.43
C MET A 485 -11.32 -2.31 5.46
N GLY A 486 -10.85 -1.68 6.51
CA GLY A 486 -9.95 -2.30 7.49
C GLY A 486 -8.53 -2.49 6.97
N ILE A 487 -8.10 -1.66 6.03
CA ILE A 487 -6.77 -1.68 5.43
C ILE A 487 -5.95 -0.55 6.04
N SER A 488 -4.82 -0.87 6.66
CA SER A 488 -4.05 0.11 7.41
C SER A 488 -2.90 0.76 6.63
N VAL A 489 -2.43 0.16 5.55
CA VAL A 489 -1.34 0.71 4.74
C VAL A 489 -1.69 0.73 3.25
N LEU A 490 -1.19 1.76 2.56
CA LEU A 490 -1.50 1.99 1.15
C LEU A 490 -1.01 0.85 0.24
N SER A 491 0.13 0.23 0.55
CA SER A 491 0.65 -0.90 -0.23
C SER A 491 -0.31 -2.09 -0.25
N SER A 492 -1.04 -2.32 0.84
CA SER A 492 -2.06 -3.38 0.93
C SER A 492 -3.39 -3.01 0.27
N TYR A 493 -3.65 -1.71 0.05
CA TYR A 493 -4.79 -1.25 -0.73
C TYR A 493 -4.59 -1.46 -2.23
N ARG A 494 -3.38 -1.30 -2.71
CA ARG A 494 -3.01 -1.45 -4.12
C ARG A 494 -3.22 -2.89 -4.58
N GLY A 495 -4.08 -3.07 -5.60
CA GLY A 495 -4.45 -4.40 -6.10
C GLY A 495 -5.45 -5.15 -5.22
N GLY A 496 -6.01 -4.52 -4.20
CA GLY A 496 -6.96 -5.13 -3.26
C GLY A 496 -8.43 -5.09 -3.71
N CYS A 497 -8.72 -4.35 -4.76
CA CYS A 497 -10.08 -4.13 -5.28
C CYS A 497 -10.38 -4.95 -6.51
#